data_94cf9b8a1e9e2a2afc888282f4001c8b
#
_entry.id   94cf9b8a1e9e2a2afc888282f4001c8b
#
_cell.length_a   1.000
_cell.length_b   1.000
_cell.length_c   1.000
_cell.angle_alpha   90.00
_cell.angle_beta   90.00
_cell.angle_gamma   90.00
#
_symmetry.space_group_name_H-M   'P 1'
#
loop_
_entity.id
_entity.type
_entity.pdbx_description
1 polymer ?
#
loop_
_entity_poly.entity_id
_entity_poly.type
_entity_poly.pdbx_seq_one_letter_code
_entity_poly.pdbx_strand_id
1 'polypeptide(L)'
;MAHSEMTFKIRSMTLEDLDAIFSIDRKIRQKGKAITYANLTTEHVFTIDRKSSRMTRPVSYIDLITGDVSGLLELGLVAEIEGHVRGFVLGRLTHVGEAATEIGQILILGVHPDYWRKGIAAALVKAICEKYRSKGIRTVQIGIDQRDKDLAVFFEHMGFSVGHLIDYAKTI
;
A
#
# COMPACT_ATOMS: atom_id res chain seq x y z
N MET A 1 8.51 33.42 -7.66
CA MET A 1 7.69 32.94 -6.50
C MET A 1 8.39 31.70 -5.96
N ALA A 2 8.85 31.77 -4.74
CA ALA A 2 9.44 30.62 -4.08
C ALA A 2 8.35 29.55 -3.91
N HIS A 3 8.48 28.40 -4.57
CA HIS A 3 7.74 27.21 -4.16
C HIS A 3 8.24 26.90 -2.76
N SER A 4 7.44 27.18 -1.76
CA SER A 4 7.67 26.67 -0.41
C SER A 4 7.72 25.15 -0.56
N GLU A 5 8.92 24.55 -0.51
CA GLU A 5 9.07 23.12 -0.43
C GLU A 5 8.34 22.67 0.82
N MET A 6 7.28 21.92 0.61
CA MET A 6 6.51 21.37 1.70
C MET A 6 7.37 20.34 2.43
N THR A 7 7.72 20.66 3.65
CA THR A 7 8.52 19.77 4.49
C THR A 7 7.62 18.72 5.13
N PHE A 8 7.96 17.45 4.94
CA PHE A 8 7.31 16.31 5.62
C PHE A 8 8.36 15.38 6.21
N LYS A 9 7.96 14.65 7.23
CA LYS A 9 8.80 13.68 7.93
C LYS A 9 8.25 12.27 7.74
N ILE A 10 9.12 11.33 7.35
CA ILE A 10 8.80 9.90 7.36
C ILE A 10 9.23 9.31 8.70
N ARG A 11 8.32 8.57 9.35
CA ARG A 11 8.59 7.86 10.60
C ARG A 11 7.89 6.51 10.63
N SER A 12 8.30 5.65 11.55
CA SER A 12 7.60 4.39 11.81
C SER A 12 6.16 4.65 12.25
N MET A 13 5.27 3.78 11.81
CA MET A 13 3.87 3.78 12.20
C MET A 13 3.71 3.31 13.64
N THR A 14 2.73 3.84 14.33
CA THR A 14 2.28 3.43 15.65
C THR A 14 0.79 3.10 15.64
N LEU A 15 0.28 2.48 16.70
CA LEU A 15 -1.16 2.20 16.82
C LEU A 15 -2.03 3.48 16.80
N GLU A 16 -1.47 4.58 17.29
CA GLU A 16 -2.16 5.88 17.31
C GLU A 16 -2.42 6.46 15.91
N ASP A 17 -1.68 5.99 14.91
CA ASP A 17 -1.83 6.45 13.52
C ASP A 17 -3.00 5.78 12.78
N LEU A 18 -3.59 4.72 13.33
CA LEU A 18 -4.61 3.93 12.64
C LEU A 18 -5.84 4.74 12.23
N ASP A 19 -6.34 5.61 13.10
CA ASP A 19 -7.50 6.46 12.79
C ASP A 19 -7.21 7.41 11.64
N ALA A 20 -5.99 7.97 11.59
CA ALA A 20 -5.56 8.82 10.50
C ALA A 20 -5.45 8.04 9.18
N ILE A 21 -4.92 6.81 9.22
CA ILE A 21 -4.83 5.92 8.05
C ILE A 21 -6.22 5.60 7.50
N PHE A 22 -7.17 5.24 8.35
CA PHE A 22 -8.55 4.97 7.93
C PHE A 22 -9.24 6.22 7.36
N SER A 23 -8.97 7.39 7.93
CA SER A 23 -9.48 8.65 7.40
C SER A 23 -8.92 8.97 6.01
N ILE A 24 -7.63 8.74 5.80
CA ILE A 24 -6.98 8.91 4.49
C ILE A 24 -7.59 7.95 3.46
N ASP A 25 -7.73 6.68 3.79
CA ASP A 25 -8.34 5.69 2.93
C ASP A 25 -9.75 6.11 2.50
N ARG A 26 -10.58 6.50 3.44
CA ARG A 26 -11.93 6.97 3.14
C ARG A 26 -11.95 8.14 2.16
N LYS A 27 -11.05 9.11 2.32
CA LYS A 27 -10.92 10.26 1.42
C LYS A 27 -10.43 9.87 0.03
N ILE A 28 -9.51 8.91 -0.07
CA ILE A 28 -9.05 8.37 -1.36
C ILE A 28 -10.23 7.73 -2.10
N ARG A 29 -11.01 6.91 -1.41
CA ARG A 29 -12.18 6.23 -2.00
C ARG A 29 -13.26 7.22 -2.44
N GLN A 30 -13.50 8.29 -1.69
CA GLN A 30 -14.42 9.37 -2.07
C GLN A 30 -14.01 10.08 -3.36
N LYS A 31 -12.72 10.08 -3.71
CA LYS A 31 -12.20 10.59 -4.99
C LYS A 31 -12.29 9.58 -6.13
N GLY A 32 -12.91 8.41 -5.92
CA GLY A 32 -13.01 7.36 -6.92
C GLY A 32 -11.68 6.71 -7.29
N LYS A 33 -10.67 6.87 -6.45
CA LYS A 33 -9.36 6.22 -6.61
C LYS A 33 -9.25 4.99 -5.73
N ALA A 34 -8.49 4.04 -6.21
CA ALA A 34 -8.09 2.88 -5.43
C ALA A 34 -6.82 3.19 -4.64
N ILE A 35 -6.72 2.66 -3.44
CA ILE A 35 -5.43 2.47 -2.80
C ILE A 35 -4.90 1.09 -3.21
N THR A 36 -3.57 0.96 -3.29
CA THR A 36 -2.95 -0.27 -3.80
C THR A 36 -3.43 -1.51 -3.05
N TYR A 37 -3.30 -2.65 -3.62
CA TYR A 37 -3.54 -4.00 -3.10
C TYR A 37 -4.91 -4.24 -2.42
N ALA A 38 -5.22 -3.55 -1.31
CA ALA A 38 -6.46 -3.76 -0.57
C ALA A 38 -7.70 -3.52 -1.44
N ASN A 39 -7.64 -2.56 -2.35
CA ASN A 39 -8.72 -2.31 -3.28
C ASN A 39 -8.82 -3.35 -4.37
N LEU A 40 -7.69 -3.82 -4.87
CA LEU A 40 -7.70 -4.91 -5.84
C LEU A 40 -8.44 -6.12 -5.30
N THR A 41 -8.08 -6.54 -4.10
CA THR A 41 -8.71 -7.68 -3.44
C THR A 41 -10.18 -7.41 -3.12
N THR A 42 -10.48 -6.25 -2.55
CA THR A 42 -11.84 -5.89 -2.14
C THR A 42 -12.77 -5.68 -3.32
N GLU A 43 -12.35 -4.95 -4.34
CA GLU A 43 -13.18 -4.70 -5.53
C GLU A 43 -13.42 -5.97 -6.33
N HIS A 44 -12.42 -6.83 -6.44
CA HIS A 44 -12.57 -8.11 -7.12
C HIS A 44 -13.60 -9.00 -6.42
N VAL A 45 -13.52 -9.10 -5.12
CA VAL A 45 -14.47 -9.86 -4.29
C VAL A 45 -15.86 -9.23 -4.37
N PHE A 46 -15.99 -7.91 -4.28
CA PHE A 46 -17.29 -7.23 -4.41
C PHE A 46 -17.94 -7.44 -5.78
N THR A 47 -17.18 -7.44 -6.84
CA THR A 47 -17.71 -7.65 -8.20
C THR A 47 -18.25 -9.07 -8.37
N ILE A 48 -17.62 -10.04 -7.73
CA ILE A 48 -18.05 -11.44 -7.72
C ILE A 48 -19.33 -11.60 -6.90
N ASP A 49 -19.37 -11.05 -5.70
CA ASP A 49 -20.50 -11.20 -4.77
C ASP A 49 -21.79 -10.53 -5.24
N ARG A 50 -21.72 -9.43 -5.97
CA ARG A 50 -22.90 -8.81 -6.58
C ARG A 50 -23.64 -9.72 -7.56
N LYS A 51 -22.92 -10.70 -8.15
CA LYS A 51 -23.51 -11.68 -9.08
C LYS A 51 -24.09 -12.89 -8.38
N SER A 52 -23.60 -13.24 -7.18
CA SER A 52 -23.93 -14.49 -6.51
C SER A 52 -25.03 -14.37 -5.44
N SER A 53 -25.51 -13.18 -5.12
CA SER A 53 -26.47 -12.92 -4.02
C SER A 53 -26.04 -13.43 -2.63
N ARG A 54 -24.84 -13.94 -2.49
CA ARG A 54 -24.24 -14.36 -1.21
C ARG A 54 -23.15 -13.36 -0.84
N MET A 55 -23.41 -12.57 0.17
CA MET A 55 -22.41 -11.67 0.75
C MET A 55 -21.40 -12.48 1.58
N THR A 56 -20.33 -12.93 0.94
CA THR A 56 -19.10 -13.21 1.66
C THR A 56 -18.47 -11.87 2.05
N ARG A 57 -18.23 -11.65 3.31
CA ARG A 57 -17.58 -10.43 3.80
C ARG A 57 -16.20 -10.32 3.13
N PRO A 58 -15.93 -9.27 2.35
CA PRO A 58 -14.61 -9.10 1.77
C PRO A 58 -13.59 -8.92 2.89
N VAL A 59 -12.47 -9.61 2.79
CA VAL A 59 -11.33 -9.39 3.66
C VAL A 59 -10.85 -7.96 3.41
N SER A 60 -11.15 -7.06 4.32
CA SER A 60 -10.68 -5.69 4.22
C SER A 60 -9.23 -5.61 4.70
N TYR A 61 -8.48 -4.58 4.24
CA TYR A 61 -7.15 -4.33 4.80
C TYR A 61 -7.21 -4.03 6.32
N ILE A 62 -8.37 -3.61 6.83
CA ILE A 62 -8.64 -3.48 8.26
C ILE A 62 -8.46 -4.84 8.96
N ASP A 63 -9.00 -5.91 8.38
CA ASP A 63 -8.83 -7.27 8.90
C ASP A 63 -7.35 -7.72 8.82
N LEU A 64 -6.62 -7.31 7.78
CA LEU A 64 -5.19 -7.54 7.69
C LEU A 64 -4.41 -6.79 8.78
N ILE A 65 -4.72 -5.53 9.00
CA ILE A 65 -4.09 -4.72 10.05
C ILE A 65 -4.40 -5.28 11.43
N THR A 66 -5.64 -5.66 11.71
CA THR A 66 -6.04 -6.19 13.02
C THR A 66 -5.61 -7.63 13.25
N GLY A 67 -5.33 -8.39 12.18
CA GLY A 67 -4.87 -9.78 12.26
C GLY A 67 -3.39 -9.95 12.57
N ASP A 68 -2.54 -9.09 12.02
CA ASP A 68 -1.08 -9.11 12.23
C ASP A 68 -0.54 -7.69 12.48
N VAL A 69 -1.00 -7.11 13.58
CA VAL A 69 -0.64 -5.73 13.96
C VAL A 69 0.86 -5.57 14.17
N SER A 70 1.51 -6.56 14.80
CA SER A 70 2.94 -6.45 15.13
C SER A 70 3.82 -6.39 13.89
N GLY A 71 3.59 -7.25 12.90
CA GLY A 71 4.33 -7.23 11.65
C GLY A 71 4.11 -5.96 10.84
N LEU A 72 2.88 -5.46 10.80
CA LEU A 72 2.54 -4.22 10.11
C LEU A 72 3.13 -2.98 10.77
N LEU A 73 3.15 -2.92 12.10
CA LEU A 73 3.80 -1.84 12.85
C LEU A 73 5.32 -1.85 12.64
N GLU A 74 5.93 -3.02 12.56
CA GLU A 74 7.37 -3.14 12.33
C GLU A 74 7.78 -2.54 10.98
N LEU A 75 7.01 -2.76 9.94
CA LEU A 75 7.34 -2.36 8.57
C LEU A 75 6.56 -1.14 8.09
N GLY A 76 5.45 -0.78 8.75
CA GLY A 76 4.65 0.37 8.40
C GLY A 76 5.35 1.70 8.62
N LEU A 77 5.16 2.62 7.68
CA LEU A 77 5.67 3.99 7.75
C LEU A 77 4.56 5.00 7.48
N VAL A 78 4.66 6.15 8.09
CA VAL A 78 3.76 7.28 7.85
C VAL A 78 4.55 8.53 7.45
N ALA A 79 3.90 9.36 6.64
CA ALA A 79 4.38 10.71 6.31
C ALA A 79 3.59 11.73 7.12
N GLU A 80 4.28 12.51 7.91
CA GLU A 80 3.73 13.51 8.81
C GLU A 80 4.04 14.92 8.30
N ILE A 81 3.04 15.78 8.29
CA ILE A 81 3.12 17.20 7.94
C ILE A 81 2.46 17.96 9.07
N GLU A 82 3.20 18.88 9.69
CA GLU A 82 2.71 19.73 10.79
C GLU A 82 2.02 18.91 11.90
N GLY A 83 2.62 17.77 12.29
CA GLY A 83 2.10 16.89 13.33
C GLY A 83 0.91 16.00 12.91
N HIS A 84 0.52 16.00 11.63
CA HIS A 84 -0.59 15.20 11.13
C HIS A 84 -0.12 14.18 10.09
N VAL A 85 -0.60 12.95 10.19
CA VAL A 85 -0.36 11.92 9.18
C VAL A 85 -1.10 12.28 7.89
N ARG A 86 -0.37 12.34 6.77
CA ARG A 86 -0.89 12.67 5.43
C ARG A 86 -0.62 11.60 4.39
N GLY A 87 0.15 10.60 4.74
CA GLY A 87 0.41 9.44 3.90
C GLY A 87 0.89 8.27 4.72
N PHE A 88 0.78 7.08 4.15
CA PHE A 88 1.22 5.85 4.80
C PHE A 88 1.61 4.79 3.77
N VAL A 89 2.47 3.87 4.17
CA VAL A 89 2.78 2.65 3.44
C VAL A 89 2.82 1.50 4.43
N LEU A 90 2.16 0.40 4.07
CA LEU A 90 2.14 -0.83 4.85
C LEU A 90 2.85 -1.93 4.06
N GLY A 91 3.65 -2.71 4.74
CA GLY A 91 4.38 -3.81 4.14
C GLY A 91 4.48 -5.01 5.06
N ARG A 92 4.89 -6.11 4.49
CA ARG A 92 5.21 -7.34 5.22
C ARG A 92 6.40 -8.06 4.59
N LEU A 93 6.96 -9.01 5.31
CA LEU A 93 7.85 -10.02 4.75
C LEU A 93 7.04 -11.23 4.29
N THR A 94 7.41 -11.82 3.19
CA THR A 94 6.79 -13.04 2.67
C THR A 94 7.86 -13.90 1.99
N HIS A 95 7.51 -15.15 1.71
CA HIS A 95 8.42 -16.10 1.07
C HIS A 95 7.88 -16.48 -0.31
N VAL A 96 8.78 -16.61 -1.28
CA VAL A 96 8.44 -17.01 -2.64
C VAL A 96 9.35 -18.13 -3.12
N GLY A 97 8.79 -19.03 -3.91
CA GLY A 97 9.50 -20.15 -4.54
C GLY A 97 9.90 -21.27 -3.60
N GLU A 98 10.45 -22.32 -4.19
CA GLU A 98 10.87 -23.55 -3.47
C GLU A 98 12.02 -23.28 -2.48
N ALA A 99 12.89 -22.34 -2.79
CA ALA A 99 13.99 -21.93 -1.92
C ALA A 99 13.53 -21.10 -0.72
N ALA A 100 12.23 -20.85 -0.59
CA ALA A 100 11.65 -20.01 0.46
C ALA A 100 12.39 -18.66 0.62
N THR A 101 12.75 -18.04 -0.51
CA THR A 101 13.40 -16.73 -0.52
C THR A 101 12.51 -15.68 0.10
N GLU A 102 13.01 -15.01 1.12
CA GLU A 102 12.28 -13.94 1.79
C GLU A 102 12.33 -12.66 0.96
N ILE A 103 11.17 -12.07 0.75
CA ILE A 103 11.00 -10.81 0.02
C ILE A 103 10.17 -9.83 0.82
N GLY A 104 10.35 -8.54 0.54
CA GLY A 104 9.47 -7.49 1.01
C GLY A 104 8.25 -7.35 0.11
N GLN A 105 7.08 -7.20 0.69
CA GLN A 105 5.87 -6.93 -0.05
C GLN A 105 5.24 -5.62 0.43
N ILE A 106 5.01 -4.68 -0.49
CA ILE A 106 4.19 -3.50 -0.21
C ILE A 106 2.73 -3.91 -0.36
N LEU A 107 1.96 -3.74 0.71
CA LEU A 107 0.55 -4.12 0.74
C LEU A 107 -0.34 -2.95 0.33
N ILE A 108 -0.09 -1.79 0.94
CA ILE A 108 -0.94 -0.60 0.79
C ILE A 108 -0.05 0.63 0.78
N LEU A 109 -0.34 1.53 -0.13
CA LEU A 109 0.26 2.86 -0.21
C LEU A 109 -0.87 3.88 -0.39
N GLY A 110 -0.98 4.83 0.52
CA GLY A 110 -2.01 5.85 0.46
C GLY A 110 -1.49 7.23 0.84
N VAL A 111 -1.94 8.25 0.13
CA VAL A 111 -1.66 9.66 0.43
C VAL A 111 -2.97 10.43 0.43
N HIS A 112 -3.16 11.27 1.43
CA HIS A 112 -4.31 12.14 1.53
C HIS A 112 -4.48 12.95 0.23
N PRO A 113 -5.68 13.02 -0.38
CA PRO A 113 -5.89 13.62 -1.69
C PRO A 113 -5.37 15.05 -1.86
N ASP A 114 -5.50 15.88 -0.82
CA ASP A 114 -5.03 17.27 -0.86
C ASP A 114 -3.50 17.41 -0.92
N TYR A 115 -2.80 16.29 -0.73
CA TYR A 115 -1.34 16.21 -0.73
C TYR A 115 -0.79 15.38 -1.89
N TRP A 116 -1.62 15.02 -2.86
CA TRP A 116 -1.16 14.33 -4.06
C TRP A 116 -0.20 15.17 -4.89
N ARG A 117 0.67 14.48 -5.66
CA ARG A 117 1.67 15.09 -6.57
C ARG A 117 2.71 15.97 -5.87
N LYS A 118 2.93 15.74 -4.59
CA LYS A 118 3.91 16.47 -3.76
C LYS A 118 5.09 15.59 -3.30
N GLY A 119 5.30 14.44 -3.96
CA GLY A 119 6.43 13.56 -3.70
C GLY A 119 6.30 12.63 -2.48
N ILE A 120 5.20 12.69 -1.72
CA ILE A 120 5.01 11.92 -0.49
C ILE A 120 5.00 10.41 -0.76
N ALA A 121 4.27 9.97 -1.79
CA ALA A 121 4.23 8.56 -2.17
C ALA A 121 5.61 8.02 -2.54
N ALA A 122 6.37 8.77 -3.34
CA ALA A 122 7.73 8.38 -3.71
C ALA A 122 8.66 8.27 -2.51
N ALA A 123 8.57 9.21 -1.58
CA ALA A 123 9.35 9.18 -0.35
C ALA A 123 9.00 7.99 0.55
N LEU A 124 7.71 7.65 0.68
CA LEU A 124 7.26 6.47 1.42
C LEU A 124 7.76 5.16 0.80
N VAL A 125 7.65 5.01 -0.53
CA VAL A 125 8.16 3.82 -1.24
C VAL A 125 9.68 3.71 -1.07
N LYS A 126 10.42 4.79 -1.23
CA LYS A 126 11.86 4.81 -1.02
C LYS A 126 12.22 4.40 0.42
N ALA A 127 11.55 4.97 1.41
CA ALA A 127 11.81 4.67 2.82
C ALA A 127 11.51 3.22 3.18
N ILE A 128 10.41 2.62 2.70
CA ILE A 128 10.13 1.21 2.97
C ILE A 128 11.12 0.27 2.27
N CYS A 129 11.55 0.61 1.05
CA CYS A 129 12.60 -0.16 0.37
C CYS A 129 13.93 -0.12 1.13
N GLU A 130 14.32 1.03 1.68
CA GLU A 130 15.50 1.14 2.55
C GLU A 130 15.34 0.31 3.83
N LYS A 131 14.16 0.31 4.42
CA LYS A 131 13.87 -0.50 5.61
C LYS A 131 13.98 -2.00 5.30
N TYR A 132 13.49 -2.47 4.16
CA TYR A 132 13.71 -3.84 3.70
C TYR A 132 15.18 -4.14 3.46
N ARG A 133 15.91 -3.23 2.79
CA ARG A 133 17.35 -3.38 2.54
C ARG A 133 18.15 -3.52 3.83
N SER A 134 17.82 -2.74 4.86
CA SER A 134 18.48 -2.83 6.17
C SER A 134 18.27 -4.17 6.88
N LYS A 135 17.23 -4.92 6.51
CA LYS A 135 16.94 -6.29 6.96
C LYS A 135 17.56 -7.37 6.07
N GLY A 136 18.37 -7.00 5.07
CA GLY A 136 18.97 -7.94 4.14
C GLY A 136 18.06 -8.36 2.97
N ILE A 137 16.87 -7.81 2.88
CA ILE A 137 15.93 -8.11 1.80
C ILE A 137 16.39 -7.41 0.51
N ARG A 138 16.43 -8.15 -0.59
CA ARG A 138 16.92 -7.66 -1.89
C ARG A 138 15.84 -7.48 -2.93
N THR A 139 14.66 -8.05 -2.72
CA THR A 139 13.54 -7.97 -3.64
C THR A 139 12.32 -7.43 -2.93
N VAL A 140 11.67 -6.43 -3.54
CA VAL A 140 10.42 -5.86 -3.07
C VAL A 140 9.37 -6.03 -4.16
N GLN A 141 8.20 -6.52 -3.78
CA GLN A 141 7.06 -6.70 -4.69
C GLN A 141 5.88 -5.83 -4.29
N ILE A 142 5.09 -5.48 -5.29
CA ILE A 142 3.77 -4.86 -5.12
C ILE A 142 2.83 -5.40 -6.20
N GLY A 143 1.60 -5.70 -5.80
CA GLY A 143 0.51 -5.99 -6.75
C GLY A 143 -0.25 -4.71 -7.09
N ILE A 144 -0.42 -4.45 -8.38
CA ILE A 144 -1.22 -3.34 -8.89
C ILE A 144 -2.21 -3.82 -9.93
N ASP A 145 -3.32 -3.12 -10.07
CA ASP A 145 -4.26 -3.39 -11.16
C ASP A 145 -3.64 -2.96 -12.50
N GLN A 146 -3.60 -3.88 -13.47
CA GLN A 146 -3.07 -3.59 -14.81
C GLN A 146 -3.82 -2.46 -15.53
N ARG A 147 -5.05 -2.18 -15.12
CA ARG A 147 -5.87 -1.08 -15.66
C ARG A 147 -5.46 0.28 -15.12
N ASP A 148 -4.81 0.31 -13.95
CA ASP A 148 -4.31 1.57 -13.36
C ASP A 148 -2.95 1.93 -13.95
N LYS A 149 -3.01 2.59 -15.13
CA LYS A 149 -1.81 2.97 -15.87
C LYS A 149 -0.97 4.02 -15.14
N ASP A 150 -1.61 4.91 -14.41
CA ASP A 150 -0.90 5.95 -13.65
C ASP A 150 -0.07 5.34 -12.53
N LEU A 151 -0.63 4.34 -11.86
CA LEU A 151 0.05 3.60 -10.80
C LEU A 151 1.21 2.76 -11.35
N ALA A 152 1.02 2.10 -12.50
CA ALA A 152 2.07 1.36 -13.18
C ALA A 152 3.24 2.28 -13.53
N VAL A 153 2.99 3.41 -14.18
CA VAL A 153 4.02 4.41 -14.52
C VAL A 153 4.73 4.93 -13.26
N PHE A 154 4.00 5.17 -12.18
CA PHE A 154 4.60 5.59 -10.92
C PHE A 154 5.63 4.56 -10.41
N PHE A 155 5.27 3.27 -10.36
CA PHE A 155 6.19 2.24 -9.88
C PHE A 155 7.36 1.99 -10.83
N GLU A 156 7.16 2.09 -12.12
CA GLU A 156 8.25 2.05 -13.11
C GLU A 156 9.27 3.17 -12.87
N HIS A 157 8.81 4.41 -12.64
CA HIS A 157 9.68 5.52 -12.26
C HIS A 157 10.42 5.31 -10.93
N MET A 158 9.84 4.51 -10.03
CA MET A 158 10.48 4.12 -8.77
C MET A 158 11.47 2.95 -8.94
N GLY A 159 11.70 2.47 -10.18
CA GLY A 159 12.65 1.40 -10.50
C GLY A 159 12.05 -0.02 -10.39
N PHE A 160 10.73 -0.15 -10.28
CA PHE A 160 10.07 -1.44 -10.35
C PHE A 160 9.88 -1.87 -11.80
N SER A 161 9.93 -3.16 -12.04
CA SER A 161 9.64 -3.76 -13.33
C SER A 161 8.55 -4.82 -13.21
N VAL A 162 7.86 -5.10 -14.30
CA VAL A 162 6.83 -6.14 -14.34
C VAL A 162 7.43 -7.49 -14.01
N GLY A 163 6.82 -8.20 -13.07
CA GLY A 163 7.19 -9.57 -12.70
C GLY A 163 6.71 -10.60 -13.73
N HIS A 164 7.18 -11.83 -13.58
CA HIS A 164 6.85 -12.94 -14.46
C HIS A 164 5.67 -13.79 -13.96
N LEU A 165 5.22 -13.57 -12.72
CA LEU A 165 4.09 -14.32 -12.14
C LEU A 165 2.78 -13.64 -12.52
N ILE A 166 1.82 -14.44 -12.93
CA ILE A 166 0.45 -14.02 -13.23
C ILE A 166 -0.47 -14.81 -12.33
N ASP A 167 -1.36 -14.11 -11.63
CA ASP A 167 -2.35 -14.74 -10.78
C ASP A 167 -3.58 -15.16 -11.59
N TYR A 168 -4.00 -16.42 -11.42
CA TYR A 168 -5.26 -16.93 -11.93
C TYR A 168 -6.23 -17.12 -10.78
N ALA A 169 -7.43 -16.59 -10.91
CA ALA A 169 -8.48 -16.73 -9.90
C ALA A 169 -9.73 -17.35 -10.50
N LYS A 170 -10.40 -18.20 -9.73
CA LYS A 170 -11.71 -18.78 -10.09
C LYS A 170 -12.63 -18.73 -8.88
N THR A 171 -13.84 -18.27 -9.10
CA THR A 171 -14.91 -18.38 -8.10
C THR A 171 -15.52 -19.79 -8.17
N ILE A 172 -15.72 -20.41 -7.03
CA ILE A 172 -16.32 -21.74 -6.85
C ILE A 172 -17.63 -21.66 -6.10
#